data_8de962952e6355fc71bd62217efa8c63
#
_entry.id   8de962952e6355fc71bd62217efa8c63
#
_cell.length_a   1.000
_cell.length_b   1.000
_cell.length_c   1.000
_cell.angle_alpha   90.00
_cell.angle_beta   90.00
_cell.angle_gamma   90.00
#
_symmetry.space_group_name_H-M   'P 1'
#
loop_
_entity.id
_entity.type
_entity.pdbx_description
1 polymer ?
#
loop_
_entity_poly.entity_id
_entity_poly.type
_entity_poly.pdbx_seq_one_letter_code
_entity_poly.pdbx_strand_id
1 'polypeptide(L)'
;MHSTHTQKRLRALSTPVILILILCAFVGLVTLFGDKSLARMAAQTMIRVVFVVGLWIFVGNSGVVSFGHAGYMAIGAYASAWLTLKPQTKALFLPDLWPWLAEAQWPVLPAAIAAGLLTACVALISGAAILRLSGIAASIATFAFLAIVNTIYSNWDGVTGATSSVVGLTRYADQWVTLAWAGAAVLVAAVHANSASGLALRATREDEVAASASGINMYGHRLLSLVISGFFVGVAGALFGHSLGVLNPGSF
;
A
#
# COMPACT_ATOMS: atom_id res chain seq x y z
N MET A 1 -32.91 11.04 22.05
CA MET A 1 -31.84 11.49 21.15
C MET A 1 -30.49 10.79 21.36
N HIS A 2 -30.20 10.18 22.53
CA HIS A 2 -28.95 9.48 22.82
C HIS A 2 -28.77 8.11 22.14
N SER A 3 -29.86 7.41 21.79
CA SER A 3 -29.80 6.06 21.21
C SER A 3 -29.22 6.00 19.77
N THR A 4 -29.37 7.08 19.01
CA THR A 4 -28.95 7.13 17.61
C THR A 4 -27.42 7.26 17.42
N HIS A 5 -26.70 7.91 18.33
CA HIS A 5 -25.25 8.05 18.26
C HIS A 5 -24.52 6.74 18.59
N THR A 6 -25.01 6.01 19.58
CA THR A 6 -24.44 4.71 19.98
C THR A 6 -24.67 3.65 18.89
N GLN A 7 -25.85 3.62 18.27
CA GLN A 7 -26.13 2.72 17.16
C GLN A 7 -25.28 3.02 15.91
N LYS A 8 -25.02 4.29 15.58
CA LYS A 8 -24.13 4.66 14.48
C LYS A 8 -22.68 4.23 14.74
N ARG A 9 -22.18 4.41 15.97
CA ARG A 9 -20.84 3.94 16.37
C ARG A 9 -20.74 2.42 16.34
N LEU A 10 -21.75 1.68 16.80
CA LEU A 10 -21.77 0.23 16.74
C LEU A 10 -21.79 -0.29 15.31
N ARG A 11 -22.56 0.33 14.39
CA ARG A 11 -22.55 -0.02 12.96
C ARG A 11 -21.23 0.34 12.28
N ALA A 12 -20.58 1.43 12.65
CA ALA A 12 -19.28 1.81 12.12
C ALA A 12 -18.16 0.83 12.51
N LEU A 13 -18.27 0.19 13.69
CA LEU A 13 -17.32 -0.81 14.16
C LEU A 13 -17.67 -2.24 13.70
N SER A 14 -18.94 -2.54 13.41
CA SER A 14 -19.34 -3.89 12.99
C SER A 14 -18.77 -4.29 11.63
N THR A 15 -18.70 -3.36 10.66
CA THR A 15 -18.21 -3.67 9.31
C THR A 15 -16.75 -4.13 9.31
N PRO A 16 -15.77 -3.42 9.91
CA PRO A 16 -14.38 -3.89 9.93
C PRO A 16 -14.22 -5.19 10.72
N VAL A 17 -14.96 -5.36 11.80
CA VAL A 17 -14.93 -6.63 12.59
C VAL A 17 -15.42 -7.80 11.77
N ILE A 18 -16.54 -7.66 11.07
CA ILE A 18 -17.09 -8.71 10.20
C ILE A 18 -16.09 -9.04 9.07
N LEU A 19 -15.48 -8.03 8.43
CA LEU A 19 -14.49 -8.26 7.39
C LEU A 19 -13.28 -9.03 7.93
N ILE A 20 -12.74 -8.63 9.09
CA ILE A 20 -11.60 -9.32 9.70
C ILE A 20 -11.99 -10.77 10.06
N LEU A 21 -13.19 -11.00 10.60
CA LEU A 21 -13.65 -12.35 10.91
C LEU A 21 -13.76 -13.22 9.65
N ILE A 22 -14.24 -12.66 8.54
CA ILE A 22 -14.31 -13.37 7.25
C ILE A 22 -12.89 -13.71 6.76
N LEU A 23 -11.93 -12.79 6.85
CA LEU A 23 -10.54 -13.03 6.47
C LEU A 23 -9.88 -14.10 7.36
N CYS A 24 -10.13 -14.05 8.68
CA CYS A 24 -9.66 -15.05 9.63
C CYS A 24 -10.27 -16.43 9.35
N ALA A 25 -11.57 -16.47 9.09
CA ALA A 25 -12.25 -17.72 8.73
C ALA A 25 -11.70 -18.33 7.44
N PHE A 26 -11.47 -17.50 6.42
CA PHE A 26 -10.88 -17.94 5.16
C PHE A 26 -9.49 -18.53 5.36
N VAL A 27 -8.58 -17.82 6.05
CA VAL A 27 -7.22 -18.31 6.32
C VAL A 27 -7.26 -19.54 7.24
N GLY A 28 -8.17 -19.58 8.23
CA GLY A 28 -8.37 -20.72 9.11
C GLY A 28 -8.82 -21.98 8.34
N LEU A 29 -9.78 -21.85 7.42
CA LEU A 29 -10.21 -22.95 6.55
C LEU A 29 -9.08 -23.46 5.66
N VAL A 30 -8.30 -22.55 5.06
CA VAL A 30 -7.13 -22.94 4.27
C VAL A 30 -6.07 -23.64 5.11
N THR A 31 -5.90 -23.25 6.37
CA THR A 31 -4.94 -23.92 7.28
C THR A 31 -5.40 -25.33 7.66
N LEU A 32 -6.71 -25.56 7.83
CA LEU A 32 -7.27 -26.83 8.25
C LEU A 32 -7.39 -27.85 7.10
N PHE A 33 -7.76 -27.40 5.91
CA PHE A 33 -8.12 -28.27 4.78
C PHE A 33 -7.22 -28.08 3.55
N GLY A 34 -6.35 -27.06 3.56
CA GLY A 34 -5.52 -26.70 2.42
C GLY A 34 -4.16 -27.37 2.42
N ASP A 35 -3.59 -27.47 1.23
CA ASP A 35 -2.20 -27.86 1.02
C ASP A 35 -1.27 -26.62 1.00
N LYS A 36 0.04 -26.85 0.83
CA LYS A 36 1.04 -25.77 0.73
C LYS A 36 0.80 -24.81 -0.44
N SER A 37 0.11 -25.26 -1.50
CA SER A 37 -0.23 -24.43 -2.64
C SER A 37 -1.36 -23.46 -2.30
N LEU A 38 -2.43 -23.96 -1.67
CA LEU A 38 -3.55 -23.15 -1.18
C LEU A 38 -3.09 -22.13 -0.12
N ALA A 39 -2.18 -22.51 0.78
CA ALA A 39 -1.61 -21.58 1.75
C ALA A 39 -0.88 -20.41 1.08
N ARG A 40 -0.12 -20.67 0.00
CA ARG A 40 0.53 -19.60 -0.79
C ARG A 40 -0.50 -18.71 -1.51
N MET A 41 -1.54 -19.30 -2.10
CA MET A 41 -2.62 -18.55 -2.74
C MET A 41 -3.37 -17.67 -1.73
N ALA A 42 -3.61 -18.18 -0.52
CA ALA A 42 -4.22 -17.40 0.57
C ALA A 42 -3.33 -16.20 0.97
N ALA A 43 -2.02 -16.42 1.14
CA ALA A 43 -1.09 -15.33 1.42
C ALA A 43 -1.11 -14.26 0.32
N GLN A 44 -1.07 -14.65 -0.95
CA GLN A 44 -1.19 -13.71 -2.08
C GLN A 44 -2.52 -12.97 -2.11
N THR A 45 -3.61 -13.65 -1.76
CA THR A 45 -4.93 -13.01 -1.64
C THR A 45 -4.92 -11.97 -0.53
N MET A 46 -4.35 -12.27 0.64
CA MET A 46 -4.24 -11.31 1.73
C MET A 46 -3.39 -10.08 1.34
N ILE A 47 -2.30 -10.27 0.59
CA ILE A 47 -1.49 -9.16 0.06
C ILE A 47 -2.32 -8.26 -0.86
N ARG A 48 -3.14 -8.85 -1.74
CA ARG A 48 -4.07 -8.07 -2.58
C ARG A 48 -5.12 -7.34 -1.75
N VAL A 49 -5.59 -7.92 -0.66
CA VAL A 49 -6.49 -7.24 0.29
C VAL A 49 -5.79 -6.03 0.91
N VAL A 50 -4.52 -6.15 1.36
CA VAL A 50 -3.75 -5.01 1.88
C VAL A 50 -3.66 -3.90 0.83
N PHE A 51 -3.34 -4.25 -0.42
CA PHE A 51 -3.25 -3.29 -1.53
C PHE A 51 -4.59 -2.59 -1.79
N VAL A 52 -5.67 -3.37 -1.96
CA VAL A 52 -7.00 -2.83 -2.29
C VAL A 52 -7.55 -1.97 -1.16
N VAL A 53 -7.39 -2.41 0.09
CA VAL A 53 -7.83 -1.63 1.26
C VAL A 53 -6.98 -0.37 1.40
N GLY A 54 -5.66 -0.46 1.18
CA GLY A 54 -4.76 0.68 1.12
C GLY A 54 -5.21 1.70 0.07
N LEU A 55 -5.45 1.25 -1.15
CA LEU A 55 -5.98 2.09 -2.24
C LEU A 55 -7.34 2.72 -1.86
N TRP A 56 -8.22 1.94 -1.23
CA TRP A 56 -9.54 2.41 -0.81
C TRP A 56 -9.47 3.56 0.22
N ILE A 57 -8.47 3.60 1.09
CA ILE A 57 -8.27 4.70 2.04
C ILE A 57 -8.25 6.05 1.32
N PHE A 58 -7.61 6.13 0.16
CA PHE A 58 -7.59 7.35 -0.65
C PHE A 58 -8.77 7.43 -1.61
N VAL A 59 -8.91 6.50 -2.54
CA VAL A 59 -9.89 6.55 -3.63
C VAL A 59 -11.33 6.49 -3.09
N GLY A 60 -11.60 5.60 -2.13
CA GLY A 60 -12.93 5.41 -1.57
C GLY A 60 -13.46 6.63 -0.81
N ASN A 61 -12.58 7.37 -0.14
CA ASN A 61 -12.98 8.57 0.61
C ASN A 61 -12.94 9.86 -0.23
N SER A 62 -11.94 10.01 -1.11
CA SER A 62 -11.77 11.25 -1.90
C SER A 62 -12.58 11.28 -3.20
N GLY A 63 -12.99 10.13 -3.73
CA GLY A 63 -13.62 10.02 -5.04
C GLY A 63 -12.65 10.23 -6.22
N VAL A 64 -11.39 10.52 -5.98
CA VAL A 64 -10.36 10.71 -7.01
C VAL A 64 -9.78 9.36 -7.39
N VAL A 65 -9.97 8.93 -8.62
CA VAL A 65 -9.36 7.69 -9.14
C VAL A 65 -7.86 7.88 -9.26
N SER A 66 -7.08 6.93 -8.70
CA SER A 66 -5.62 7.00 -8.73
C SER A 66 -5.03 5.72 -9.31
N PHE A 67 -4.32 5.86 -10.41
CA PHE A 67 -3.51 4.81 -11.02
C PHE A 67 -2.09 4.74 -10.45
N GLY A 68 -1.65 5.79 -9.74
CA GLY A 68 -0.31 5.88 -9.14
C GLY A 68 -0.02 4.86 -8.04
N HIS A 69 -1.06 4.20 -7.50
CA HIS A 69 -0.89 3.23 -6.42
C HIS A 69 -0.06 2.00 -6.82
N ALA A 70 -0.10 1.57 -8.08
CA ALA A 70 0.80 0.54 -8.58
C ALA A 70 2.28 1.00 -8.53
N GLY A 71 2.56 2.26 -8.84
CA GLY A 71 3.89 2.86 -8.66
C GLY A 71 4.34 2.87 -7.20
N TYR A 72 3.46 3.22 -6.26
CA TYR A 72 3.77 3.13 -4.82
C TYR A 72 4.02 1.69 -4.38
N MET A 73 3.28 0.71 -4.92
CA MET A 73 3.52 -0.71 -4.66
C MET A 73 4.91 -1.15 -5.14
N ALA A 74 5.32 -0.72 -6.34
CA ALA A 74 6.66 -0.98 -6.88
C ALA A 74 7.75 -0.38 -5.98
N ILE A 75 7.60 0.88 -5.55
CA ILE A 75 8.55 1.55 -4.65
C ILE A 75 8.71 0.76 -3.34
N GLY A 76 7.62 0.32 -2.73
CA GLY A 76 7.65 -0.48 -1.51
C GLY A 76 8.33 -1.83 -1.70
N ALA A 77 8.07 -2.50 -2.82
CA ALA A 77 8.69 -3.79 -3.15
C ALA A 77 10.21 -3.69 -3.28
N TYR A 78 10.70 -2.72 -4.06
CA TYR A 78 12.15 -2.51 -4.24
C TYR A 78 12.83 -2.00 -2.97
N ALA A 79 12.21 -1.09 -2.22
CA ALA A 79 12.73 -0.62 -0.95
C ALA A 79 12.93 -1.78 0.05
N SER A 80 11.97 -2.69 0.14
CA SER A 80 12.10 -3.89 0.97
C SER A 80 13.20 -4.83 0.46
N ALA A 81 13.33 -5.00 -0.86
CA ALA A 81 14.37 -5.82 -1.46
C ALA A 81 15.77 -5.28 -1.13
N TRP A 82 15.98 -3.96 -1.26
CA TRP A 82 17.26 -3.33 -0.91
C TRP A 82 17.65 -3.54 0.55
N LEU A 83 16.69 -3.63 1.46
CA LEU A 83 16.96 -3.85 2.89
C LEU A 83 17.16 -5.32 3.26
N THR A 84 16.55 -6.27 2.53
CA THR A 84 16.47 -7.68 2.95
C THR A 84 17.32 -8.64 2.17
N LEU A 85 17.69 -8.31 0.91
CA LEU A 85 18.55 -9.17 0.10
C LEU A 85 19.93 -9.35 0.73
N LYS A 86 20.51 -10.52 0.53
CA LYS A 86 21.87 -10.83 0.98
C LYS A 86 22.89 -9.95 0.24
N PRO A 87 23.97 -9.49 0.89
CA PRO A 87 25.00 -8.66 0.25
C PRO A 87 25.57 -9.26 -1.05
N GLN A 88 25.78 -10.58 -1.09
CA GLN A 88 26.27 -11.27 -2.30
C GLN A 88 25.28 -11.19 -3.46
N THR A 89 23.97 -11.29 -3.18
CA THR A 89 22.92 -11.17 -4.19
C THR A 89 22.82 -9.72 -4.69
N LYS A 90 22.96 -8.74 -3.79
CA LYS A 90 22.98 -7.31 -4.16
C LYS A 90 24.17 -6.99 -5.05
N ALA A 91 25.37 -7.47 -4.73
CA ALA A 91 26.56 -7.28 -5.54
C ALA A 91 26.41 -7.84 -6.97
N LEU A 92 25.60 -8.90 -7.15
CA LEU A 92 25.36 -9.51 -8.46
C LEU A 92 24.31 -8.77 -9.29
N PHE A 93 23.18 -8.37 -8.67
CA PHE A 93 22.04 -7.82 -9.37
C PHE A 93 21.90 -6.30 -9.26
N LEU A 94 22.53 -5.67 -8.24
CA LEU A 94 22.38 -4.27 -7.88
C LEU A 94 23.74 -3.66 -7.50
N PRO A 95 24.72 -3.66 -8.42
CA PRO A 95 26.11 -3.28 -8.11
C PRO A 95 26.30 -1.83 -7.69
N ASP A 96 25.40 -0.91 -8.11
CA ASP A 96 25.50 0.52 -7.83
C ASP A 96 24.73 0.97 -6.60
N LEU A 97 24.31 0.01 -5.72
CA LEU A 97 23.69 0.37 -4.47
C LEU A 97 24.66 1.12 -3.55
N TRP A 98 24.12 2.11 -2.81
CA TRP A 98 24.90 2.82 -1.79
C TRP A 98 25.53 1.85 -0.78
N PRO A 99 26.80 2.07 -0.35
CA PRO A 99 27.53 1.11 0.47
C PRO A 99 26.79 0.65 1.72
N TRP A 100 26.16 1.58 2.46
CA TRP A 100 25.37 1.26 3.66
C TRP A 100 24.15 0.38 3.36
N LEU A 101 23.57 0.52 2.16
CA LEU A 101 22.42 -0.25 1.73
C LEU A 101 22.85 -1.61 1.15
N ALA A 102 24.01 -1.65 0.51
CA ALA A 102 24.59 -2.90 0.00
C ALA A 102 24.92 -3.90 1.13
N GLU A 103 25.39 -3.41 2.27
CA GLU A 103 25.69 -4.23 3.46
C GLU A 103 24.47 -4.53 4.33
N ALA A 104 23.40 -3.72 4.24
CA ALA A 104 22.20 -3.90 5.07
C ALA A 104 21.55 -5.27 4.83
N GLN A 105 21.23 -5.98 5.90
CA GLN A 105 20.43 -7.22 5.86
C GLN A 105 19.46 -7.20 7.02
N TRP A 106 18.30 -6.59 6.80
CA TRP A 106 17.27 -6.45 7.83
C TRP A 106 16.29 -7.63 7.82
N PRO A 107 15.72 -7.97 8.98
CA PRO A 107 14.55 -8.84 9.03
C PRO A 107 13.40 -8.28 8.21
N VAL A 108 12.54 -9.14 7.64
CA VAL A 108 11.51 -8.73 6.67
C VAL A 108 10.46 -7.81 7.30
N LEU A 109 10.10 -8.01 8.59
CA LEU A 109 9.08 -7.18 9.24
C LEU A 109 9.49 -5.71 9.36
N PRO A 110 10.65 -5.36 9.96
CA PRO A 110 11.11 -3.97 9.98
C PRO A 110 11.39 -3.42 8.58
N ALA A 111 11.85 -4.25 7.64
CA ALA A 111 12.04 -3.84 6.25
C ALA A 111 10.72 -3.48 5.56
N ALA A 112 9.65 -4.23 5.81
CA ALA A 112 8.31 -3.91 5.29
C ALA A 112 7.75 -2.60 5.88
N ILE A 113 7.97 -2.34 7.17
CA ILE A 113 7.59 -1.07 7.80
C ILE A 113 8.40 0.08 7.20
N ALA A 114 9.72 -0.07 7.08
CA ALA A 114 10.59 0.94 6.46
C ALA A 114 10.21 1.22 5.00
N ALA A 115 9.90 0.18 4.22
CA ALA A 115 9.40 0.30 2.85
C ALA A 115 8.06 1.04 2.80
N GLY A 116 7.14 0.75 3.71
CA GLY A 116 5.88 1.48 3.86
C GLY A 116 6.09 2.96 4.19
N LEU A 117 6.98 3.27 5.14
CA LEU A 117 7.31 4.65 5.51
C LEU A 117 7.98 5.42 4.35
N LEU A 118 8.93 4.79 3.65
CA LEU A 118 9.55 5.39 2.48
C LEU A 118 8.50 5.67 1.40
N THR A 119 7.60 4.73 1.15
CA THR A 119 6.50 4.90 0.19
C THR A 119 5.55 6.01 0.62
N ALA A 120 5.25 6.12 1.92
CA ALA A 120 4.44 7.22 2.47
C ALA A 120 5.14 8.59 2.28
N CYS A 121 6.46 8.67 2.44
CA CYS A 121 7.23 9.88 2.16
C CYS A 121 7.18 10.24 0.67
N VAL A 122 7.32 9.26 -0.22
CA VAL A 122 7.19 9.50 -1.67
C VAL A 122 5.76 9.92 -2.02
N ALA A 123 4.75 9.32 -1.39
CA ALA A 123 3.35 9.72 -1.56
C ALA A 123 3.08 11.14 -1.06
N LEU A 124 3.75 11.57 0.02
CA LEU A 124 3.69 12.95 0.50
C LEU A 124 4.27 13.93 -0.53
N ILE A 125 5.46 13.64 -1.05
CA ILE A 125 6.16 14.52 -2.00
C ILE A 125 5.41 14.59 -3.34
N SER A 126 5.09 13.44 -3.94
CA SER A 126 4.37 13.37 -5.21
C SER A 126 2.94 13.90 -5.08
N GLY A 127 2.26 13.54 -3.99
CA GLY A 127 0.91 13.99 -3.67
C GLY A 127 0.84 15.51 -3.47
N ALA A 128 1.87 16.11 -2.87
CA ALA A 128 1.95 17.57 -2.71
C ALA A 128 1.91 18.34 -4.04
N ALA A 129 2.39 17.74 -5.12
CA ALA A 129 2.30 18.30 -6.46
C ALA A 129 0.99 17.90 -7.17
N ILE A 130 0.67 16.61 -7.19
CA ILE A 130 -0.45 16.03 -7.97
C ILE A 130 -1.81 16.49 -7.44
N LEU A 131 -2.00 16.53 -6.11
CA LEU A 131 -3.29 16.83 -5.50
C LEU A 131 -3.68 18.32 -5.53
N ARG A 132 -2.86 19.17 -6.15
CA ARG A 132 -3.25 20.54 -6.54
C ARG A 132 -4.17 20.54 -7.77
N LEU A 133 -4.15 19.44 -8.53
CA LEU A 133 -5.04 19.22 -9.64
C LEU A 133 -6.36 18.62 -9.13
N SER A 134 -7.45 18.86 -9.85
CA SER A 134 -8.78 18.34 -9.52
C SER A 134 -9.35 17.46 -10.63
N GLY A 135 -10.32 16.61 -10.27
CA GLY A 135 -11.05 15.79 -11.22
C GLY A 135 -10.17 14.88 -12.06
N ILE A 136 -10.43 14.84 -13.36
CA ILE A 136 -9.75 13.95 -14.33
C ILE A 136 -8.25 14.28 -14.44
N ALA A 137 -7.86 15.56 -14.30
CA ALA A 137 -6.46 15.97 -14.38
C ALA A 137 -5.61 15.31 -13.27
N ALA A 138 -6.15 15.18 -12.06
CA ALA A 138 -5.47 14.47 -10.98
C ALA A 138 -5.27 12.98 -11.31
N SER A 139 -6.27 12.31 -11.90
CA SER A 139 -6.17 10.90 -12.30
C SER A 139 -5.12 10.69 -13.39
N ILE A 140 -5.06 11.57 -14.38
CA ILE A 140 -4.02 11.55 -15.44
C ILE A 140 -2.63 11.76 -14.82
N ALA A 141 -2.48 12.70 -13.89
CA ALA A 141 -1.21 12.96 -13.24
C ALA A 141 -0.74 11.76 -12.39
N THR A 142 -1.65 11.03 -11.73
CA THR A 142 -1.29 9.79 -11.02
C THR A 142 -0.86 8.68 -11.98
N PHE A 143 -1.46 8.59 -13.17
CA PHE A 143 -1.01 7.67 -14.22
C PHE A 143 0.37 8.05 -14.75
N ALA A 144 0.62 9.34 -14.99
CA ALA A 144 1.95 9.82 -15.37
C ALA A 144 3.01 9.48 -14.29
N PHE A 145 2.67 9.61 -13.02
CA PHE A 145 3.55 9.19 -11.92
C PHE A 145 3.89 7.69 -11.99
N LEU A 146 2.91 6.83 -12.23
CA LEU A 146 3.14 5.39 -12.45
C LEU A 146 4.10 5.15 -13.61
N ALA A 147 3.86 5.81 -14.75
CA ALA A 147 4.72 5.68 -15.93
C ALA A 147 6.16 6.13 -15.65
N ILE A 148 6.35 7.23 -14.90
CA ILE A 148 7.66 7.71 -14.47
C ILE A 148 8.37 6.67 -13.60
N VAL A 149 7.71 6.15 -12.57
CA VAL A 149 8.27 5.12 -11.68
C VAL A 149 8.68 3.89 -12.47
N ASN A 150 7.80 3.40 -13.36
CA ASN A 150 8.09 2.23 -14.19
C ASN A 150 9.29 2.50 -15.12
N THR A 151 9.33 3.66 -15.79
CA THR A 151 10.44 4.05 -16.67
C THR A 151 11.76 4.14 -15.91
N ILE A 152 11.77 4.76 -14.73
CA ILE A 152 12.99 4.85 -13.89
C ILE A 152 13.44 3.44 -13.52
N TYR A 153 12.55 2.60 -13.01
CA TYR A 153 12.90 1.26 -12.53
C TYR A 153 13.33 0.32 -13.66
N SER A 154 12.77 0.47 -14.86
CA SER A 154 13.12 -0.33 -16.01
C SER A 154 14.44 0.09 -16.69
N ASN A 155 14.97 1.26 -16.34
CA ASN A 155 16.20 1.79 -16.93
C ASN A 155 17.35 1.99 -15.91
N TRP A 156 17.12 1.74 -14.62
CA TRP A 156 18.13 1.93 -13.58
C TRP A 156 18.82 0.60 -13.23
N ASP A 157 19.70 0.14 -14.12
CA ASP A 157 20.28 -1.20 -14.10
C ASP A 157 20.97 -1.52 -12.75
N GLY A 158 21.90 -0.69 -12.31
CA GLY A 158 22.71 -0.94 -11.12
C GLY A 158 21.96 -0.87 -9.77
N VAL A 159 20.69 -0.40 -9.73
CA VAL A 159 19.93 -0.20 -8.49
C VAL A 159 18.64 -1.00 -8.46
N THR A 160 18.01 -1.25 -9.60
CA THR A 160 16.76 -2.02 -9.69
C THR A 160 16.90 -3.29 -10.52
N GLY A 161 18.04 -3.48 -11.20
CA GLY A 161 18.25 -4.57 -12.15
C GLY A 161 17.55 -4.31 -13.50
N ALA A 162 17.07 -3.09 -13.75
CA ALA A 162 16.35 -2.68 -14.96
C ALA A 162 15.22 -3.68 -15.34
N THR A 163 15.24 -4.21 -16.56
CA THR A 163 14.27 -5.21 -17.03
C THR A 163 14.59 -6.63 -16.56
N SER A 164 15.74 -6.86 -15.92
CA SER A 164 16.10 -8.16 -15.34
C SER A 164 15.28 -8.45 -14.09
N SER A 165 15.05 -9.72 -13.81
CA SER A 165 14.41 -10.10 -12.56
C SER A 165 15.42 -10.22 -11.43
N VAL A 166 15.24 -9.45 -10.37
CA VAL A 166 16.02 -9.58 -9.13
C VAL A 166 15.48 -10.78 -8.35
N VAL A 167 16.28 -11.80 -8.19
CA VAL A 167 15.93 -13.06 -7.50
C VAL A 167 16.62 -13.17 -6.14
N GLY A 168 16.11 -14.07 -5.28
CA GLY A 168 16.75 -14.37 -4.00
C GLY A 168 16.13 -13.66 -2.79
N LEU A 169 14.95 -13.05 -2.93
CA LEU A 169 14.20 -12.58 -1.79
C LEU A 169 13.75 -13.75 -0.92
N THR A 170 13.95 -13.63 0.39
CA THR A 170 13.48 -14.62 1.35
C THR A 170 11.95 -14.69 1.33
N ARG A 171 11.39 -15.86 1.06
CA ARG A 171 9.95 -16.08 1.09
C ARG A 171 9.45 -16.10 2.53
N TYR A 172 9.02 -14.98 3.02
CA TYR A 172 8.55 -14.76 4.40
C TYR A 172 7.06 -14.43 4.49
N ALA A 173 6.43 -14.07 3.39
CA ALA A 173 5.01 -13.69 3.35
C ALA A 173 4.12 -14.92 3.57
N ASP A 174 4.12 -15.43 4.81
CA ASP A 174 3.21 -16.47 5.27
C ASP A 174 1.78 -15.94 5.39
N GLN A 175 0.81 -16.83 5.31
CA GLN A 175 -0.62 -16.49 5.35
C GLN A 175 -1.02 -15.77 6.65
N TRP A 176 -0.38 -16.06 7.77
CA TRP A 176 -0.68 -15.42 9.06
C TRP A 176 -0.13 -14.00 9.15
N VAL A 177 1.09 -13.79 8.63
CA VAL A 177 1.71 -12.46 8.58
C VAL A 177 0.92 -11.55 7.63
N THR A 178 0.54 -12.06 6.46
CA THR A 178 -0.24 -11.29 5.49
C THR A 178 -1.66 -11.02 5.97
N LEU A 179 -2.27 -11.94 6.72
CA LEU A 179 -3.55 -11.73 7.41
C LEU A 179 -3.46 -10.62 8.47
N ALA A 180 -2.39 -10.61 9.27
CA ALA A 180 -2.18 -9.56 10.27
C ALA A 180 -2.10 -8.17 9.62
N TRP A 181 -1.36 -8.05 8.50
CA TRP A 181 -1.30 -6.80 7.75
C TRP A 181 -2.63 -6.43 7.09
N ALA A 182 -3.38 -7.41 6.56
CA ALA A 182 -4.72 -7.17 6.02
C ALA A 182 -5.68 -6.67 7.11
N GLY A 183 -5.65 -7.29 8.28
CA GLY A 183 -6.43 -6.85 9.45
C GLY A 183 -6.06 -5.44 9.89
N ALA A 184 -4.76 -5.13 9.98
CA ALA A 184 -4.28 -3.78 10.31
C ALA A 184 -4.73 -2.74 9.27
N ALA A 185 -4.65 -3.05 7.97
CA ALA A 185 -5.12 -2.18 6.90
C ALA A 185 -6.62 -1.91 7.01
N VAL A 186 -7.44 -2.95 7.24
CA VAL A 186 -8.90 -2.82 7.43
C VAL A 186 -9.23 -1.96 8.65
N LEU A 187 -8.53 -2.14 9.77
CA LEU A 187 -8.74 -1.34 10.97
C LEU A 187 -8.39 0.14 10.73
N VAL A 188 -7.23 0.42 10.15
CA VAL A 188 -6.81 1.80 9.87
C VAL A 188 -7.73 2.45 8.85
N ALA A 189 -8.16 1.73 7.81
CA ALA A 189 -9.13 2.19 6.83
C ALA A 189 -10.46 2.58 7.50
N ALA A 190 -10.97 1.74 8.41
CA ALA A 190 -12.19 2.02 9.15
C ALA A 190 -12.06 3.21 10.10
N VAL A 191 -10.94 3.30 10.84
CA VAL A 191 -10.66 4.44 11.72
C VAL A 191 -10.55 5.72 10.91
N HIS A 192 -9.80 5.70 9.80
CA HIS A 192 -9.66 6.88 8.93
C HIS A 192 -11.00 7.31 8.33
N ALA A 193 -11.78 6.39 7.80
CA ALA A 193 -13.08 6.68 7.20
C ALA A 193 -14.07 7.31 8.21
N ASN A 194 -13.97 6.97 9.49
CA ASN A 194 -14.83 7.51 10.55
C ASN A 194 -14.20 8.72 11.28
N SER A 195 -12.96 9.10 10.93
CA SER A 195 -12.30 10.29 11.45
C SER A 195 -12.86 11.57 10.85
N ALA A 196 -12.57 12.72 11.48
CA ALA A 196 -12.93 14.02 10.94
C ALA A 196 -12.38 14.23 9.52
N SER A 197 -11.16 13.74 9.24
CA SER A 197 -10.55 13.83 7.91
C SER A 197 -11.30 12.98 6.87
N GLY A 198 -11.65 11.74 7.20
CA GLY A 198 -12.40 10.86 6.30
C GLY A 198 -13.82 11.36 6.04
N LEU A 199 -14.47 11.94 7.05
CA LEU A 199 -15.80 12.57 6.90
C LEU A 199 -15.71 13.81 6.00
N ALA A 200 -14.71 14.67 6.21
CA ALA A 200 -14.45 15.83 5.38
C ALA A 200 -14.22 15.45 3.92
N LEU A 201 -13.40 14.41 3.66
CA LEU A 201 -13.16 13.90 2.31
C LEU A 201 -14.42 13.39 1.62
N ARG A 202 -15.28 12.67 2.32
CA ARG A 202 -16.56 12.21 1.75
C ARG A 202 -17.48 13.38 1.43
N ALA A 203 -17.49 14.43 2.23
CA ALA A 203 -18.22 15.66 1.91
C ALA A 203 -17.69 16.32 0.62
N THR A 204 -16.35 16.38 0.44
CA THR A 204 -15.75 16.89 -0.81
C THR A 204 -16.04 16.04 -2.03
N ARG A 205 -16.24 14.72 -1.86
CA ARG A 205 -16.60 13.80 -2.93
C ARG A 205 -18.02 14.06 -3.45
N GLU A 206 -18.95 14.43 -2.58
CA GLU A 206 -20.34 14.72 -2.95
C GLU A 206 -20.45 16.10 -3.64
N ASP A 207 -19.82 17.14 -3.06
CA ASP A 207 -19.79 18.49 -3.64
C ASP A 207 -18.53 19.25 -3.18
N GLU A 208 -17.58 19.45 -4.10
CA GLU A 208 -16.33 20.17 -3.82
C GLU A 208 -16.56 21.66 -3.52
N VAL A 209 -17.55 22.29 -4.18
CA VAL A 209 -17.83 23.71 -4.03
C VAL A 209 -18.45 23.98 -2.67
N ALA A 210 -19.47 23.21 -2.29
CA ALA A 210 -20.13 23.34 -1.00
C ALA A 210 -19.18 23.02 0.16
N ALA A 211 -18.33 21.98 0.03
CA ALA A 211 -17.33 21.62 1.03
C ALA A 211 -16.30 22.76 1.21
N SER A 212 -15.81 23.33 0.12
CA SER A 212 -14.88 24.47 0.16
C SER A 212 -15.52 25.71 0.80
N ALA A 213 -16.77 26.03 0.44
CA ALA A 213 -17.52 27.13 1.05
C ALA A 213 -17.74 26.92 2.56
N SER A 214 -17.80 25.67 3.02
CA SER A 214 -17.87 25.32 4.44
C SER A 214 -16.52 25.34 5.16
N GLY A 215 -15.43 25.79 4.51
CA GLY A 215 -14.10 25.90 5.09
C GLY A 215 -13.30 24.59 5.17
N ILE A 216 -13.71 23.54 4.47
CA ILE A 216 -12.98 22.25 4.45
C ILE A 216 -11.72 22.40 3.58
N ASN A 217 -10.54 22.12 4.18
CA ASN A 217 -9.28 22.06 3.46
C ASN A 217 -9.15 20.74 2.69
N MET A 218 -9.72 20.68 1.49
CA MET A 218 -9.71 19.49 0.62
C MET A 218 -8.30 18.95 0.36
N TYR A 219 -7.36 19.84 0.05
CA TYR A 219 -5.98 19.47 -0.27
C TYR A 219 -5.31 18.75 0.90
N GLY A 220 -5.37 19.30 2.10
CA GLY A 220 -4.76 18.70 3.29
C GLY A 220 -5.34 17.32 3.63
N HIS A 221 -6.66 17.16 3.53
CA HIS A 221 -7.32 15.88 3.80
C HIS A 221 -7.03 14.84 2.72
N ARG A 222 -6.98 15.22 1.44
CA ARG A 222 -6.57 14.36 0.33
C ARG A 222 -5.12 13.89 0.50
N LEU A 223 -4.21 14.80 0.84
CA LEU A 223 -2.80 14.48 1.04
C LEU A 223 -2.60 13.53 2.20
N LEU A 224 -3.24 13.76 3.34
CA LEU A 224 -3.19 12.86 4.49
C LEU A 224 -3.67 11.45 4.13
N SER A 225 -4.79 11.33 3.43
CA SER A 225 -5.32 10.04 2.98
C SER A 225 -4.39 9.34 2.02
N LEU A 226 -3.74 10.07 1.10
CA LEU A 226 -2.77 9.51 0.16
C LEU A 226 -1.53 8.99 0.86
N VAL A 227 -1.04 9.69 1.89
CA VAL A 227 0.12 9.26 2.69
C VAL A 227 -0.18 7.98 3.46
N ILE A 228 -1.33 7.90 4.13
CA ILE A 228 -1.76 6.68 4.84
C ILE A 228 -1.94 5.52 3.84
N SER A 229 -2.58 5.78 2.72
CA SER A 229 -2.74 4.83 1.61
C SER A 229 -1.40 4.34 1.09
N GLY A 230 -0.46 5.26 0.81
CA GLY A 230 0.89 4.97 0.34
C GLY A 230 1.66 4.06 1.29
N PHE A 231 1.51 4.23 2.60
CA PHE A 231 2.11 3.34 3.58
C PHE A 231 1.65 1.89 3.40
N PHE A 232 0.34 1.63 3.40
CA PHE A 232 -0.18 0.26 3.26
C PHE A 232 0.09 -0.33 1.88
N VAL A 233 0.03 0.46 0.83
CA VAL A 233 0.36 0.03 -0.53
C VAL A 233 1.85 -0.32 -0.63
N GLY A 234 2.74 0.45 0.01
CA GLY A 234 4.16 0.14 0.10
C GLY A 234 4.44 -1.16 0.85
N VAL A 235 3.75 -1.38 1.98
CA VAL A 235 3.81 -2.66 2.71
C VAL A 235 3.30 -3.82 1.84
N ALA A 236 2.19 -3.63 1.11
CA ALA A 236 1.69 -4.64 0.19
C ALA A 236 2.73 -4.99 -0.89
N GLY A 237 3.45 -4.00 -1.42
CA GLY A 237 4.55 -4.18 -2.36
C GLY A 237 5.70 -5.00 -1.76
N ALA A 238 6.13 -4.66 -0.54
CA ALA A 238 7.14 -5.41 0.19
C ALA A 238 6.73 -6.89 0.35
N LEU A 239 5.53 -7.15 0.85
CA LEU A 239 5.00 -8.50 1.03
C LEU A 239 4.85 -9.25 -0.30
N PHE A 240 4.48 -8.55 -1.39
CA PHE A 240 4.33 -9.14 -2.72
C PHE A 240 5.68 -9.66 -3.24
N GLY A 241 6.74 -8.85 -3.18
CA GLY A 241 8.09 -9.26 -3.55
C GLY A 241 8.57 -10.50 -2.76
N HIS A 242 8.34 -10.50 -1.44
CA HIS A 242 8.69 -11.62 -0.57
C HIS A 242 7.81 -12.87 -0.79
N SER A 243 6.59 -12.72 -1.29
CA SER A 243 5.72 -13.84 -1.66
C SER A 243 6.20 -14.54 -2.93
N LEU A 244 6.62 -13.79 -3.93
CA LEU A 244 7.12 -14.33 -5.19
C LEU A 244 8.57 -14.81 -5.08
N GLY A 245 9.40 -14.15 -4.26
CA GLY A 245 10.84 -14.36 -4.17
C GLY A 245 11.63 -13.77 -5.36
N VAL A 246 10.94 -13.00 -6.21
CA VAL A 246 11.47 -12.36 -7.41
C VAL A 246 10.79 -11.02 -7.62
N LEU A 247 11.53 -10.02 -8.11
CA LEU A 247 11.02 -8.71 -8.49
C LEU A 247 11.38 -8.40 -9.94
N ASN A 248 10.41 -7.84 -10.65
CA ASN A 248 10.58 -7.28 -11.99
C ASN A 248 9.70 -6.03 -12.10
N PRO A 249 10.17 -4.92 -12.69
CA PRO A 249 9.36 -3.71 -12.84
C PRO A 249 8.04 -3.93 -13.58
N GLY A 250 8.01 -4.84 -14.55
CA GLY A 250 6.79 -5.20 -15.30
C GLY A 250 5.76 -6.00 -14.51
N SER A 251 6.00 -6.29 -13.22
CA SER A 251 5.04 -7.00 -12.35
C SER A 251 4.03 -6.05 -11.68
N PHE A 252 4.17 -4.72 -11.85
CA PHE A 252 3.37 -3.68 -11.19
C PHE A 252 2.53 -2.82 -12.10
#